data_3279937e008bf8ce03dc80a9b43eb197
#
_entry.id   3279937e008bf8ce03dc80a9b43eb197
#
_cell.length_a   1.000
_cell.length_b   1.000
_cell.length_c   1.000
_cell.angle_alpha   90.00
_cell.angle_beta   90.00
_cell.angle_gamma   90.00
#
_symmetry.space_group_name_H-M   'P 1'
#
loop_
_entity.id
_entity.type
_entity.pdbx_description
1 polymer ?
#
loop_
_entity_poly.entity_id
_entity_poly.type
_entity_poly.pdbx_seq_one_letter_code
_entity_poly.pdbx_strand_id
1 'polypeptide(L)'
;RFAGSTALGAVGSTSIFVTLFTGFLIGLSNGINVLVARFYGARHTDDVRRTVHSALVVSLIAGVVLLFVGLLGSPALLRLLNTKEDLLPGAILYLRVYFLGMPALALYNFGNAIFSAIGDTKKPLYFLSIAGVLNILLNLFFVIVCKLDVVGVALASAISQCVSAALILHALTQVQDCYALHFREARLDPAMTRSILALGLPAGFQNAVFAIAN
;
A
#
# COMPACT_ATOMS: atom_id res chain seq x y z
N ARG A 1 5.97 -2.90 26.48
CA ARG A 1 6.91 -3.23 27.55
C ARG A 1 8.32 -3.57 27.04
N PHE A 2 8.46 -4.04 25.79
CA PHE A 2 9.73 -4.50 25.21
C PHE A 2 10.47 -3.41 24.41
N ALA A 3 9.75 -2.46 23.83
CA ALA A 3 10.30 -1.25 23.24
C ALA A 3 10.13 -0.09 24.24
N GLY A 4 11.13 0.71 24.48
CA GLY A 4 11.07 1.82 25.42
C GLY A 4 9.99 2.85 25.08
N SER A 5 9.62 3.72 26.03
CA SER A 5 8.61 4.77 25.83
C SER A 5 8.96 5.71 24.66
N THR A 6 10.23 5.94 24.41
CA THR A 6 10.75 6.74 23.29
C THR A 6 10.46 6.10 21.94
N ALA A 7 10.64 4.77 21.82
CA ALA A 7 10.31 4.04 20.59
C ALA A 7 8.79 4.06 20.30
N LEU A 8 7.98 3.92 21.35
CA LEU A 8 6.52 3.99 21.22
C LEU A 8 6.06 5.39 20.80
N GLY A 9 6.65 6.44 21.35
CA GLY A 9 6.40 7.82 20.96
C GLY A 9 6.82 8.13 19.52
N ALA A 10 7.95 7.59 19.06
CA ALA A 10 8.42 7.73 17.69
C ALA A 10 7.45 7.10 16.70
N VAL A 11 6.98 5.87 16.95
CA VAL A 11 5.99 5.20 16.11
C VAL A 11 4.65 5.94 16.14
N GLY A 12 4.20 6.40 17.32
CA GLY A 12 2.96 7.15 17.46
C GLY A 12 2.94 8.46 16.66
N SER A 13 4.04 9.22 16.66
CA SER A 13 4.14 10.47 15.90
C SER A 13 4.14 10.27 14.37
N THR A 14 4.42 9.06 13.90
CA THR A 14 4.40 8.73 12.47
C THR A 14 3.05 8.22 11.96
N SER A 15 2.15 7.84 12.87
CA SER A 15 0.88 7.18 12.53
C SER A 15 0.00 8.00 11.57
N ILE A 16 -0.03 9.32 11.72
CA ILE A 16 -0.79 10.22 10.84
C ILE A 16 -0.31 10.09 9.40
N PHE A 17 1.01 10.11 9.17
CA PHE A 17 1.57 9.98 7.82
C PHE A 17 1.33 8.60 7.23
N VAL A 18 1.52 7.55 8.04
CA VAL A 18 1.22 6.18 7.61
C VAL A 18 -0.24 6.06 7.17
N THR A 19 -1.18 6.58 7.97
CA THR A 19 -2.61 6.55 7.65
C THR A 19 -2.94 7.39 6.41
N LEU A 20 -2.34 8.58 6.30
CA LEU A 20 -2.55 9.48 5.16
C LEU A 20 -2.12 8.83 3.84
N PHE A 21 -0.91 8.33 3.77
CA PHE A 21 -0.38 7.75 2.53
C PHE A 21 -1.02 6.39 2.20
N THR A 22 -1.31 5.58 3.21
CA THR A 22 -2.08 4.34 3.02
C THR A 22 -3.49 4.63 2.54
N GLY A 23 -4.16 5.61 3.15
CA GLY A 23 -5.49 6.07 2.73
C GLY A 23 -5.52 6.58 1.30
N PHE A 24 -4.47 7.30 0.87
CA PHE A 24 -4.32 7.73 -0.51
C PHE A 24 -4.23 6.54 -1.48
N LEU A 25 -3.41 5.53 -1.19
CA LEU A 25 -3.29 4.33 -2.03
C LEU A 25 -4.60 3.53 -2.08
N ILE A 26 -5.31 3.41 -0.96
CA ILE A 26 -6.62 2.76 -0.92
C ILE A 26 -7.61 3.53 -1.80
N GLY A 27 -7.65 4.85 -1.70
CA GLY A 27 -8.52 5.68 -2.53
C GLY A 27 -8.20 5.58 -4.01
N LEU A 28 -6.91 5.59 -4.38
CA LEU A 28 -6.48 5.38 -5.77
C LEU A 28 -6.97 4.02 -6.29
N SER A 29 -6.87 2.98 -5.47
CA SER A 29 -7.32 1.63 -5.81
C SER A 29 -8.84 1.51 -5.95
N ASN A 30 -9.62 2.35 -5.27
CA ASN A 30 -11.06 2.42 -5.46
C ASN A 30 -11.42 2.82 -6.89
N GLY A 31 -10.65 3.70 -7.53
CA GLY A 31 -10.81 4.02 -8.95
C GLY A 31 -10.63 2.80 -9.86
N ILE A 32 -9.63 1.96 -9.55
CA ILE A 32 -9.40 0.69 -10.27
C ILE A 32 -10.57 -0.26 -10.07
N ASN A 33 -11.04 -0.41 -8.82
CA ASN A 33 -12.17 -1.27 -8.48
C ASN A 33 -13.42 -0.90 -9.27
N VAL A 34 -13.78 0.39 -9.30
CA VAL A 34 -14.96 0.89 -10.01
C VAL A 34 -14.88 0.58 -11.52
N LEU A 35 -13.72 0.81 -12.15
CA LEU A 35 -13.57 0.56 -13.58
C LEU A 35 -13.61 -0.93 -13.92
N VAL A 36 -12.89 -1.75 -13.16
CA VAL A 36 -12.91 -3.20 -13.36
C VAL A 36 -14.31 -3.75 -13.14
N ALA A 37 -15.01 -3.35 -12.06
CA ALA A 37 -16.38 -3.80 -11.79
C ALA A 37 -17.35 -3.39 -12.91
N ARG A 38 -17.22 -2.16 -13.43
CA ARG A 38 -18.04 -1.66 -14.53
C ARG A 38 -17.83 -2.48 -15.80
N PHE A 39 -16.59 -2.66 -16.22
CA PHE A 39 -16.30 -3.38 -17.47
C PHE A 39 -16.56 -4.88 -17.34
N TYR A 40 -16.26 -5.47 -16.20
CA TYR A 40 -16.54 -6.88 -15.92
C TYR A 40 -18.04 -7.16 -15.91
N GLY A 41 -18.83 -6.32 -15.24
CA GLY A 41 -20.29 -6.41 -15.22
C GLY A 41 -20.93 -6.19 -16.59
N ALA A 42 -20.35 -5.35 -17.45
CA ALA A 42 -20.78 -5.13 -18.84
C ALA A 42 -20.24 -6.20 -19.81
N ARG A 43 -19.46 -7.16 -19.36
CA ARG A 43 -18.80 -8.22 -20.16
C ARG A 43 -17.85 -7.68 -21.25
N HIS A 44 -17.28 -6.49 -21.02
CA HIS A 44 -16.25 -5.89 -21.88
C HIS A 44 -14.87 -6.44 -21.50
N THR A 45 -14.59 -7.68 -21.88
CA THR A 45 -13.38 -8.43 -21.47
C THR A 45 -12.09 -7.75 -21.88
N ASP A 46 -12.03 -7.12 -23.06
CA ASP A 46 -10.84 -6.40 -23.53
C ASP A 46 -10.57 -5.15 -22.69
N ASP A 47 -11.60 -4.42 -22.28
CA ASP A 47 -11.47 -3.24 -21.43
C ASP A 47 -11.06 -3.63 -20.00
N VAL A 48 -11.55 -4.76 -19.48
CA VAL A 48 -11.04 -5.32 -18.21
C VAL A 48 -9.54 -5.59 -18.29
N ARG A 49 -9.10 -6.31 -19.34
CA ARG A 49 -7.68 -6.65 -19.55
C ARG A 49 -6.82 -5.40 -19.66
N ARG A 50 -7.22 -4.42 -20.48
CA ARG A 50 -6.52 -3.13 -20.60
C ARG A 50 -6.45 -2.37 -19.28
N THR A 51 -7.56 -2.35 -18.52
CA THR A 51 -7.63 -1.70 -17.22
C THR A 51 -6.68 -2.36 -16.21
N VAL A 52 -6.68 -3.70 -16.10
CA VAL A 52 -5.83 -4.45 -15.19
C VAL A 52 -4.34 -4.16 -15.45
N HIS A 53 -3.91 -4.21 -16.70
CA HIS A 53 -2.50 -4.00 -17.06
C HIS A 53 -2.07 -2.53 -16.89
N SER A 54 -2.93 -1.57 -17.20
CA SER A 54 -2.66 -0.14 -16.93
C SER A 54 -2.65 0.17 -15.44
N ALA A 55 -3.56 -0.44 -14.68
CA ALA A 55 -3.66 -0.26 -13.24
C ALA A 55 -2.43 -0.79 -12.49
N LEU A 56 -1.84 -1.90 -12.94
CA LEU A 56 -0.58 -2.41 -12.40
C LEU A 56 0.52 -1.34 -12.46
N VAL A 57 0.70 -0.74 -13.64
CA VAL A 57 1.75 0.26 -13.87
C VAL A 57 1.47 1.53 -13.09
N VAL A 58 0.23 2.02 -13.08
CA VAL A 58 -0.20 3.21 -12.31
C VAL A 58 0.05 2.99 -10.82
N SER A 59 -0.33 1.83 -10.29
CA SER A 59 -0.13 1.51 -8.86
C SER A 59 1.35 1.40 -8.49
N LEU A 60 2.16 0.81 -9.36
CA LEU A 60 3.61 0.72 -9.15
C LEU A 60 4.24 2.11 -9.14
N ILE A 61 3.89 2.97 -10.11
CA ILE A 61 4.37 4.36 -10.18
C ILE A 61 3.94 5.12 -8.91
N ALA A 62 2.68 5.03 -8.51
CA ALA A 62 2.20 5.67 -7.29
C ALA A 62 2.96 5.20 -6.03
N GLY A 63 3.19 3.89 -5.89
CA GLY A 63 3.97 3.33 -4.80
C GLY A 63 5.42 3.81 -4.78
N VAL A 64 6.07 3.89 -5.95
CA VAL A 64 7.44 4.40 -6.10
C VAL A 64 7.51 5.91 -5.83
N VAL A 65 6.55 6.69 -6.30
CA VAL A 65 6.48 8.13 -5.98
C VAL A 65 6.35 8.33 -4.48
N LEU A 66 5.46 7.60 -3.81
CA LEU A 66 5.30 7.69 -2.36
C LEU A 66 6.55 7.20 -1.60
N LEU A 67 7.26 6.20 -2.11
CA LEU A 67 8.55 5.78 -1.57
C LEU A 67 9.54 6.96 -1.54
N PHE A 68 9.72 7.66 -2.65
CA PHE A 68 10.63 8.81 -2.71
C PHE A 68 10.15 9.98 -1.86
N VAL A 69 8.85 10.29 -1.89
CA VAL A 69 8.25 11.32 -1.01
C VAL A 69 8.52 11.00 0.46
N GLY A 70 8.37 9.74 0.86
CA GLY A 70 8.65 9.32 2.24
C GLY A 70 10.12 9.34 2.60
N LEU A 71 11.00 8.83 1.73
CA LEU A 71 12.44 8.81 1.99
C LEU A 71 13.03 10.21 2.12
N LEU A 72 12.65 11.12 1.24
CA LEU A 72 13.20 12.48 1.20
C LEU A 72 12.42 13.43 2.11
N GLY A 73 11.10 13.26 2.20
CA GLY A 73 10.21 14.16 2.92
C GLY A 73 10.07 13.87 4.42
N SER A 74 10.46 12.69 4.91
CA SER A 74 10.26 12.30 6.32
C SER A 74 10.75 13.36 7.34
N PRO A 75 11.93 13.97 7.20
CA PRO A 75 12.38 14.98 8.16
C PRO A 75 11.51 16.25 8.17
N ALA A 76 11.10 16.71 6.96
CA ALA A 76 10.27 17.90 6.82
C ALA A 76 8.85 17.65 7.35
N LEU A 77 8.27 16.49 7.03
CA LEU A 77 6.94 16.09 7.48
C LEU A 77 6.86 16.02 9.00
N LEU A 78 7.83 15.38 9.66
CA LEU A 78 7.84 15.24 11.11
C LEU A 78 8.07 16.56 11.84
N ARG A 79 8.89 17.46 11.28
CA ARG A 79 9.06 18.81 11.82
C ARG A 79 7.79 19.64 11.70
N LEU A 80 7.03 19.48 10.61
CA LEU A 80 5.74 20.15 10.41
C LEU A 80 4.72 19.78 11.49
N LEU A 81 4.77 18.54 12.00
CA LEU A 81 3.93 18.07 13.11
C LEU A 81 4.48 18.45 14.49
N ASN A 82 5.53 19.26 14.57
CA ASN A 82 6.19 19.61 15.84
C ASN A 82 6.57 18.38 16.69
N THR A 83 7.04 17.31 16.02
CA THR A 83 7.52 16.11 16.73
C THR A 83 8.67 16.50 17.65
N LYS A 84 8.63 16.01 18.89
CA LYS A 84 9.68 16.28 19.90
C LYS A 84 11.04 15.89 19.39
N GLU A 85 12.05 16.72 19.66
CA GLU A 85 13.43 16.51 19.19
C GLU A 85 14.02 15.16 19.61
N ASP A 86 13.68 14.69 20.81
CA ASP A 86 14.13 13.39 21.34
C ASP A 86 13.59 12.21 20.52
N LEU A 87 12.43 12.35 19.89
CA LEU A 87 11.75 11.31 19.11
C LEU A 87 12.10 11.40 17.62
N LEU A 88 12.56 12.54 17.16
CA LEU A 88 12.72 12.86 15.75
C LEU A 88 13.62 11.87 15.00
N PRO A 89 14.82 11.49 15.50
CA PRO A 89 15.69 10.55 14.79
C PRO A 89 15.06 9.16 14.61
N GLY A 90 14.41 8.64 15.66
CA GLY A 90 13.72 7.36 15.61
C GLY A 90 12.51 7.38 14.69
N ALA A 91 11.72 8.47 14.71
CA ALA A 91 10.57 8.65 13.85
C ALA A 91 10.95 8.78 12.36
N ILE A 92 12.02 9.51 12.04
CA ILE A 92 12.55 9.61 10.66
C ILE A 92 12.98 8.23 10.17
N LEU A 93 13.74 7.50 10.98
CA LEU A 93 14.23 6.18 10.61
C LEU A 93 13.08 5.20 10.40
N TYR A 94 12.09 5.19 11.31
CA TYR A 94 10.88 4.40 11.16
C TYR A 94 10.16 4.69 9.84
N LEU A 95 9.87 5.97 9.56
CA LEU A 95 9.18 6.36 8.33
C LEU A 95 9.95 5.93 7.09
N ARG A 96 11.25 6.18 7.03
CA ARG A 96 12.07 5.79 5.89
C ARG A 96 12.02 4.30 5.62
N VAL A 97 12.16 3.48 6.67
CA VAL A 97 12.08 2.01 6.53
C VAL A 97 10.66 1.58 6.16
N TYR A 98 9.63 2.18 6.77
CA TYR A 98 8.24 1.89 6.44
C TYR A 98 7.92 2.19 4.97
N PHE A 99 8.39 3.33 4.45
CA PHE A 99 8.16 3.74 3.07
C PHE A 99 8.81 2.81 2.03
N LEU A 100 9.82 2.02 2.39
CA LEU A 100 10.35 0.98 1.51
C LEU A 100 9.28 -0.06 1.13
N GLY A 101 8.28 -0.26 1.97
CA GLY A 101 7.13 -1.12 1.71
C GLY A 101 6.03 -0.49 0.84
N MET A 102 6.08 0.82 0.53
CA MET A 102 5.00 1.50 -0.21
C MET A 102 4.72 0.94 -1.60
N PRO A 103 5.71 0.59 -2.44
CA PRO A 103 5.45 -0.06 -3.72
C PRO A 103 4.71 -1.39 -3.55
N ALA A 104 5.11 -2.18 -2.55
CA ALA A 104 4.44 -3.45 -2.25
C ALA A 104 3.00 -3.22 -1.76
N LEU A 105 2.77 -2.24 -0.89
CA LEU A 105 1.44 -1.87 -0.43
C LEU A 105 0.55 -1.41 -1.59
N ALA A 106 1.08 -0.62 -2.53
CA ALA A 106 0.35 -0.19 -3.72
C ALA A 106 -0.06 -1.38 -4.59
N LEU A 107 0.84 -2.35 -4.79
CA LEU A 107 0.57 -3.56 -5.56
C LEU A 107 -0.44 -4.49 -4.85
N TYR A 108 -0.39 -4.58 -3.53
CA TYR A 108 -1.41 -5.31 -2.78
C TYR A 108 -2.80 -4.66 -2.96
N ASN A 109 -2.90 -3.33 -2.81
CA ASN A 109 -4.16 -2.60 -2.99
C ASN A 109 -4.69 -2.72 -4.43
N PHE A 110 -3.81 -2.69 -5.43
CA PHE A 110 -4.15 -2.97 -6.83
C PHE A 110 -4.82 -4.34 -6.98
N GLY A 111 -4.19 -5.40 -6.49
CA GLY A 111 -4.73 -6.76 -6.60
C GLY A 111 -6.02 -6.93 -5.80
N ASN A 112 -6.10 -6.33 -4.59
CA ASN A 112 -7.33 -6.31 -3.79
C ASN A 112 -8.48 -5.61 -4.54
N ALA A 113 -8.21 -4.50 -5.22
CA ALA A 113 -9.22 -3.79 -6.02
C ALA A 113 -9.80 -4.66 -7.14
N ILE A 114 -8.95 -5.44 -7.83
CA ILE A 114 -9.39 -6.33 -8.91
C ILE A 114 -10.25 -7.47 -8.35
N PHE A 115 -9.75 -8.21 -7.35
CA PHE A 115 -10.51 -9.32 -6.77
C PHE A 115 -11.83 -8.86 -6.15
N SER A 116 -11.84 -7.70 -5.48
CA SER A 116 -13.07 -7.13 -4.92
C SER A 116 -14.07 -6.70 -6.00
N ALA A 117 -13.58 -6.19 -7.12
CA ALA A 117 -14.41 -5.77 -8.27
C ALA A 117 -15.19 -6.94 -8.89
N ILE A 118 -14.60 -8.14 -8.90
CA ILE A 118 -15.25 -9.37 -9.42
C ILE A 118 -16.01 -10.14 -8.33
N GLY A 119 -16.05 -9.63 -7.08
CA GLY A 119 -16.76 -10.24 -5.96
C GLY A 119 -15.98 -11.28 -5.15
N ASP A 120 -14.71 -11.54 -5.48
CA ASP A 120 -13.84 -12.46 -4.72
C ASP A 120 -13.07 -11.74 -3.61
N THR A 121 -13.76 -11.37 -2.55
CA THR A 121 -13.13 -10.70 -1.39
C THR A 121 -12.42 -11.64 -0.44
N LYS A 122 -12.61 -12.97 -0.60
CA LYS A 122 -12.01 -13.97 0.30
C LYS A 122 -10.50 -14.10 0.09
N LYS A 123 -10.03 -14.11 -1.18
CA LYS A 123 -8.61 -14.23 -1.50
C LYS A 123 -7.77 -13.09 -0.92
N PRO A 124 -8.10 -11.79 -1.16
CA PRO A 124 -7.36 -10.70 -0.55
C PRO A 124 -7.34 -10.75 0.97
N LEU A 125 -8.48 -11.08 1.60
CA LEU A 125 -8.56 -11.21 3.06
C LEU A 125 -7.66 -12.32 3.57
N TYR A 126 -7.60 -13.46 2.90
CA TYR A 126 -6.72 -14.59 3.26
C TYR A 126 -5.25 -14.18 3.17
N PHE A 127 -4.84 -13.51 2.09
CA PHE A 127 -3.46 -13.04 1.93
C PHE A 127 -3.08 -11.98 2.97
N LEU A 128 -4.01 -11.07 3.27
CA LEU A 128 -3.82 -10.07 4.32
C LEU A 128 -3.68 -10.73 5.70
N SER A 129 -4.46 -11.77 5.97
CA SER A 129 -4.37 -12.52 7.24
C SER A 129 -3.02 -13.22 7.39
N ILE A 130 -2.52 -13.86 6.34
CA ILE A 130 -1.17 -14.47 6.34
C ILE A 130 -0.11 -13.40 6.62
N ALA A 131 -0.17 -12.27 5.90
CA ALA A 131 0.77 -11.18 6.10
C ALA A 131 0.65 -10.56 7.51
N GLY A 132 -0.55 -10.47 8.07
CA GLY A 132 -0.80 -9.99 9.42
C GLY A 132 -0.18 -10.90 10.49
N VAL A 133 -0.35 -12.20 10.38
CA VAL A 133 0.30 -13.18 11.28
C VAL A 133 1.82 -13.09 11.15
N LEU A 134 2.33 -13.03 9.91
CA LEU A 134 3.75 -12.88 9.67
C LEU A 134 4.29 -11.57 10.27
N ASN A 135 3.55 -10.47 10.13
CA ASN A 135 3.92 -9.19 10.73
C ASN A 135 4.07 -9.27 12.26
N ILE A 136 3.14 -9.94 12.94
CA ILE A 136 3.22 -10.14 14.40
C ILE A 136 4.47 -10.95 14.76
N LEU A 137 4.73 -12.05 14.06
CA LEU A 137 5.90 -12.90 14.32
C LEU A 137 7.21 -12.15 14.06
N LEU A 138 7.30 -11.42 12.96
CA LEU A 138 8.46 -10.60 12.63
C LEU A 138 8.68 -9.46 13.62
N ASN A 139 7.61 -8.80 14.09
CA ASN A 139 7.71 -7.78 15.15
C ASN A 139 8.31 -8.38 16.42
N LEU A 140 7.81 -9.52 16.87
CA LEU A 140 8.36 -10.19 18.06
C LEU A 140 9.83 -10.56 17.85
N PHE A 141 10.17 -11.10 16.68
CA PHE A 141 11.54 -11.50 16.36
C PHE A 141 12.49 -10.30 16.32
N PHE A 142 12.16 -9.26 15.57
CA PHE A 142 13.05 -8.11 15.39
C PHE A 142 13.17 -7.27 16.66
N VAL A 143 12.10 -7.12 17.43
CA VAL A 143 12.12 -6.29 18.65
C VAL A 143 12.74 -7.05 19.84
N ILE A 144 12.39 -8.33 20.02
CA ILE A 144 12.83 -9.10 21.22
C ILE A 144 14.18 -9.74 20.98
N VAL A 145 14.37 -10.43 19.83
CA VAL A 145 15.59 -11.20 19.56
C VAL A 145 16.68 -10.31 18.99
N CYS A 146 16.36 -9.54 17.94
CA CYS A 146 17.34 -8.68 17.28
C CYS A 146 17.54 -7.33 17.97
N LYS A 147 16.68 -6.93 18.90
CA LYS A 147 16.71 -5.65 19.64
C LYS A 147 16.77 -4.43 18.72
N LEU A 148 16.07 -4.49 17.59
CA LEU A 148 16.06 -3.43 16.57
C LEU A 148 15.05 -2.32 16.85
N ASP A 149 14.37 -2.34 18.00
CA ASP A 149 13.41 -1.32 18.45
C ASP A 149 12.48 -0.84 17.31
N VAL A 150 12.53 0.46 17.03
CA VAL A 150 11.68 1.14 16.01
C VAL A 150 11.91 0.60 14.60
N VAL A 151 13.14 0.30 14.24
CA VAL A 151 13.53 -0.22 12.93
C VAL A 151 12.95 -1.60 12.71
N GLY A 152 12.94 -2.43 13.77
CA GLY A 152 12.36 -3.78 13.72
C GLY A 152 10.88 -3.78 13.37
N VAL A 153 10.12 -2.86 13.94
CA VAL A 153 8.68 -2.69 13.65
C VAL A 153 8.45 -2.28 12.19
N ALA A 154 9.24 -1.32 11.70
CA ALA A 154 9.12 -0.85 10.32
C ALA A 154 9.51 -1.94 9.31
N LEU A 155 10.60 -2.69 9.57
CA LEU A 155 11.03 -3.82 8.74
C LEU A 155 9.99 -4.93 8.70
N ALA A 156 9.41 -5.29 9.85
CA ALA A 156 8.34 -6.28 9.92
C ALA A 156 7.16 -5.88 9.04
N SER A 157 6.77 -4.61 9.07
CA SER A 157 5.69 -4.07 8.23
C SER A 157 6.06 -4.11 6.74
N ALA A 158 7.24 -3.66 6.35
CA ALA A 158 7.70 -3.66 4.97
C ALA A 158 7.78 -5.09 4.38
N ILE A 159 8.33 -6.04 5.13
CA ILE A 159 8.42 -7.44 4.70
C ILE A 159 7.02 -8.06 4.55
N SER A 160 6.12 -7.82 5.51
CA SER A 160 4.75 -8.34 5.45
C SER A 160 3.97 -7.76 4.26
N GLN A 161 4.18 -6.49 3.93
CA GLN A 161 3.62 -5.86 2.73
C GLN A 161 4.15 -6.51 1.45
N CYS A 162 5.46 -6.81 1.38
CA CYS A 162 6.04 -7.52 0.25
C CYS A 162 5.45 -8.91 0.08
N VAL A 163 5.24 -9.65 1.18
CA VAL A 163 4.64 -10.99 1.13
C VAL A 163 3.19 -10.92 0.66
N SER A 164 2.37 -10.02 1.19
CA SER A 164 0.98 -9.86 0.74
C SER A 164 0.89 -9.46 -0.73
N ALA A 165 1.76 -8.56 -1.20
CA ALA A 165 1.85 -8.18 -2.60
C ALA A 165 2.25 -9.35 -3.50
N ALA A 166 3.25 -10.13 -3.10
CA ALA A 166 3.68 -11.31 -3.85
C ALA A 166 2.55 -12.36 -3.96
N LEU A 167 1.85 -12.62 -2.87
CA LEU A 167 0.73 -13.58 -2.85
C LEU A 167 -0.41 -13.14 -3.77
N ILE A 168 -0.82 -11.86 -3.71
CA ILE A 168 -1.94 -11.37 -4.51
C ILE A 168 -1.59 -11.28 -5.99
N LEU A 169 -0.36 -10.87 -6.32
CA LEU A 169 0.12 -10.85 -7.71
C LEU A 169 0.24 -12.27 -8.27
N HIS A 170 0.80 -13.21 -7.49
CA HIS A 170 0.85 -14.60 -7.89
C HIS A 170 -0.55 -15.16 -8.16
N ALA A 171 -1.52 -14.89 -7.26
CA ALA A 171 -2.89 -15.31 -7.48
C ALA A 171 -3.50 -14.74 -8.76
N LEU A 172 -3.23 -13.47 -9.10
CA LEU A 172 -3.70 -12.86 -10.36
C LEU A 172 -3.06 -13.49 -11.60
N THR A 173 -1.82 -13.97 -11.54
CA THR A 173 -1.17 -14.66 -12.67
C THR A 173 -1.71 -16.07 -12.88
N GLN A 174 -2.32 -16.70 -11.88
CA GLN A 174 -2.92 -18.03 -11.97
C GLN A 174 -4.38 -18.02 -12.44
N VAL A 175 -4.97 -16.84 -12.60
CA VAL A 175 -6.34 -16.69 -13.07
C VAL A 175 -6.43 -17.07 -14.56
N GLN A 176 -7.52 -17.76 -14.95
CA GLN A 176 -7.84 -18.09 -16.34
C GLN A 176 -9.06 -17.31 -16.83
N ASP A 177 -9.10 -16.00 -16.59
CA ASP A 177 -10.21 -15.12 -16.97
C ASP A 177 -9.64 -13.80 -17.51
N CYS A 178 -10.49 -12.92 -17.99
CA CYS A 178 -10.11 -11.64 -18.62
C CYS A 178 -9.35 -10.68 -17.67
N TYR A 179 -9.46 -10.87 -16.36
CA TYR A 179 -8.69 -10.10 -15.37
C TYR A 179 -7.35 -10.75 -14.97
N ALA A 180 -6.93 -11.81 -15.66
CA ALA A 180 -5.63 -12.42 -15.46
C ALA A 180 -4.48 -11.42 -15.69
N LEU A 181 -3.48 -11.47 -14.83
CA LEU A 181 -2.30 -10.61 -14.93
C LEU A 181 -1.20 -11.28 -15.75
N HIS A 182 -0.78 -10.61 -16.82
CA HIS A 182 0.36 -11.00 -17.65
C HIS A 182 1.39 -9.87 -17.65
N PHE A 183 2.49 -10.02 -16.93
CA PHE A 183 3.51 -8.97 -16.81
C PHE A 183 4.06 -8.47 -18.14
N ARG A 184 4.09 -9.30 -19.18
CA ARG A 184 4.53 -8.92 -20.54
C ARG A 184 3.58 -7.95 -21.23
N GLU A 185 2.35 -7.86 -20.80
CA GLU A 185 1.32 -6.97 -21.33
C GLU A 185 1.18 -5.68 -20.49
N ALA A 186 1.96 -5.55 -19.42
CA ALA A 186 1.96 -4.36 -18.57
C ALA A 186 2.37 -3.14 -19.39
N ARG A 187 1.40 -2.26 -19.65
CA ARG A 187 1.60 -1.01 -20.39
C ARG A 187 0.58 0.03 -19.94
N LEU A 188 0.97 1.30 -20.05
CA LEU A 188 0.05 2.41 -19.83
C LEU A 188 -0.83 2.59 -21.07
N ASP A 189 -2.10 2.26 -20.94
CA ASP A 189 -3.11 2.65 -21.91
C ASP A 189 -3.62 4.06 -21.53
N PRO A 190 -3.48 5.07 -22.41
CA PRO A 190 -3.80 6.46 -22.05
C PRO A 190 -5.26 6.64 -21.62
N ALA A 191 -6.21 5.94 -22.26
CA ALA A 191 -7.62 6.05 -21.94
C ALA A 191 -7.93 5.44 -20.57
N MET A 192 -7.41 4.24 -20.30
CA MET A 192 -7.58 3.56 -19.01
C MET A 192 -6.86 4.28 -17.89
N THR A 193 -5.63 4.72 -18.11
CA THR A 193 -4.84 5.50 -17.15
C THR A 193 -5.57 6.79 -16.75
N ARG A 194 -6.10 7.55 -17.74
CA ARG A 194 -6.87 8.76 -17.47
C ARG A 194 -8.11 8.46 -16.63
N SER A 195 -8.82 7.39 -16.94
CA SER A 195 -10.03 6.99 -16.21
C SER A 195 -9.70 6.55 -14.78
N ILE A 196 -8.63 5.76 -14.58
CA ILE A 196 -8.15 5.35 -13.25
C ILE A 196 -7.80 6.58 -12.41
N LEU A 197 -7.03 7.52 -12.96
CA LEU A 197 -6.63 8.72 -12.25
C LEU A 197 -7.82 9.65 -11.97
N ALA A 198 -8.74 9.81 -12.91
CA ALA A 198 -9.92 10.66 -12.74
C ALA A 198 -10.85 10.18 -11.60
N LEU A 199 -10.94 8.88 -11.37
CA LEU A 199 -11.72 8.30 -10.28
C LEU A 199 -10.90 8.11 -9.00
N GLY A 200 -9.66 7.67 -9.16
CA GLY A 200 -8.80 7.30 -8.04
C GLY A 200 -8.18 8.48 -7.31
N LEU A 201 -7.74 9.55 -8.00
CA LEU A 201 -7.13 10.70 -7.35
C LEU A 201 -8.09 11.42 -6.41
N PRO A 202 -9.33 11.78 -6.81
CA PRO A 202 -10.27 12.40 -5.88
C PRO A 202 -10.57 11.52 -4.66
N ALA A 203 -10.74 10.21 -4.87
CA ALA A 203 -10.97 9.26 -3.79
C ALA A 203 -9.73 9.14 -2.87
N GLY A 204 -8.52 9.17 -3.45
CA GLY A 204 -7.27 9.18 -2.70
C GLY A 204 -7.12 10.42 -1.82
N PHE A 205 -7.35 11.60 -2.38
CA PHE A 205 -7.32 12.86 -1.62
C PHE A 205 -8.40 12.90 -0.55
N GLN A 206 -9.60 12.43 -0.84
CA GLN A 206 -10.68 12.35 0.15
C GLN A 206 -10.28 11.48 1.34
N ASN A 207 -9.75 10.28 1.11
CA ASN A 207 -9.29 9.41 2.17
C ASN A 207 -8.11 10.00 2.96
N ALA A 208 -7.18 10.68 2.28
CA ALA A 208 -6.09 11.38 2.92
C ALA A 208 -6.56 12.51 3.85
N VAL A 209 -7.54 13.31 3.41
CA VAL A 209 -8.15 14.37 4.23
C VAL A 209 -8.86 13.79 5.44
N PHE A 210 -9.62 12.71 5.29
CA PHE A 210 -10.25 12.03 6.43
C PHE A 210 -9.23 11.50 7.44
N ALA A 211 -8.07 11.04 6.98
CA ALA A 211 -6.99 10.59 7.85
C ALA A 211 -6.38 11.71 8.71
N ILE A 212 -6.43 12.96 8.25
CA ILE A 212 -5.96 14.13 9.02
C ILE A 212 -7.05 14.64 9.97
N ALA A 213 -8.33 14.48 9.58
CA ALA A 213 -9.46 15.02 10.33
C ALA A 213 -9.86 14.20 11.58
N ASN A 214 -9.40 12.94 11.68
CA ASN A 214 -9.63 12.03 12.80
C ASN A 214 -8.38 11.85 13.66
#